data_775b8df8b4af62801e6baaa6a5b78f9b
#
_entry.id   775b8df8b4af62801e6baaa6a5b78f9b
#
_cell.length_a   1.000
_cell.length_b   1.000
_cell.length_c   1.000
_cell.angle_alpha   90.00
_cell.angle_beta   90.00
_cell.angle_gamma   90.00
#
_symmetry.space_group_name_H-M   'P 1'
#
loop_
_entity.id
_entity.type
_entity.pdbx_description
1 polymer ?
#
loop_
_entity_poly.entity_id
_entity_poly.type
_entity_poly.pdbx_seq_one_letter_code
_entity_poly.pdbx_strand_id
1 'polypeptide(L)'
;MIHFWDLFKKKQVNNSEENTQQNVSEVISPDQITSENVFERLGDKSIHALIIADTHSHLNEEELPKTDIPYDLLICLGDIGWSDWQRLFSYPQFKNIPYKIGVVGNHDSNDFSEINQWLQENNVTPIIDLHNASYTLPDYNLIFAGIKASVKYKNDSNLLTQKQAYDISEQMPKADILITHSNPKLEYDIEDGIYPNAHAGLYGITNYMIKNHCTYNIHGHVHEKYIKKHKLNSDVFYELSFYRVSSVNITKNGIIYLEENR
;
A
#
# COMPACT_ATOMS: atom_id res chain seq x y z
N MET A 1 -24.20 -12.94 -22.07
CA MET A 1 -23.60 -12.11 -21.00
C MET A 1 -22.57 -11.23 -21.71
N ILE A 2 -22.89 -9.96 -21.90
CA ILE A 2 -21.99 -9.02 -22.60
C ILE A 2 -20.99 -8.56 -21.52
N HIS A 3 -19.71 -8.86 -21.69
CA HIS A 3 -18.68 -8.45 -20.75
C HIS A 3 -18.63 -6.91 -20.70
N PHE A 4 -18.55 -6.33 -19.51
CA PHE A 4 -18.40 -4.90 -19.24
C PHE A 4 -17.30 -4.23 -20.09
N TRP A 5 -16.29 -4.98 -20.51
CA TRP A 5 -15.18 -4.59 -21.39
C TRP A 5 -15.55 -4.35 -22.85
N ASP A 6 -16.59 -4.99 -23.36
CA ASP A 6 -17.05 -4.75 -24.74
C ASP A 6 -17.69 -3.36 -24.91
N LEU A 7 -18.21 -2.80 -23.80
CA LEU A 7 -18.72 -1.42 -23.76
C LEU A 7 -17.59 -0.39 -23.81
N PHE A 8 -16.42 -0.68 -23.22
CA PHE A 8 -15.26 0.23 -23.27
C PHE A 8 -14.60 0.24 -24.66
N LYS A 9 -14.39 -0.91 -25.28
CA LYS A 9 -13.82 -1.00 -26.64
C LYS A 9 -14.70 -0.35 -27.70
N LYS A 10 -16.03 -0.45 -27.60
CA LYS A 10 -16.96 0.21 -28.54
C LYS A 10 -17.01 1.72 -28.40
N LYS A 11 -16.67 2.29 -27.24
CA LYS A 11 -16.61 3.76 -27.06
C LYS A 11 -15.33 4.40 -27.61
N GLN A 12 -14.26 3.65 -27.81
CA GLN A 12 -13.03 4.18 -28.39
C GLN A 12 -13.03 4.28 -29.92
N VAL A 13 -13.98 3.62 -30.60
CA VAL A 13 -13.97 3.56 -32.09
C VAL A 13 -14.93 4.57 -32.74
N ASN A 14 -15.84 5.18 -32.00
CA ASN A 14 -16.80 6.16 -32.56
C ASN A 14 -17.00 7.34 -31.62
N ASN A 15 -16.02 8.26 -31.57
CA ASN A 15 -16.26 9.68 -31.31
C ASN A 15 -14.94 10.43 -31.52
N SER A 16 -14.72 10.86 -32.74
CA SER A 16 -13.91 12.05 -33.05
C SER A 16 -14.78 13.26 -32.76
N GLU A 17 -14.93 13.64 -31.49
CA GLU A 17 -15.25 14.98 -31.02
C GLU A 17 -15.22 14.98 -29.50
N GLU A 18 -14.22 15.65 -28.96
CA GLU A 18 -14.11 16.38 -27.71
C GLU A 18 -14.86 15.80 -26.48
N ASN A 19 -14.19 14.89 -25.77
CA ASN A 19 -14.14 14.91 -24.30
C ASN A 19 -12.95 14.07 -23.86
N THR A 20 -11.74 14.59 -24.01
CA THR A 20 -10.56 14.11 -23.28
C THR A 20 -10.80 14.46 -21.81
N GLN A 21 -11.50 13.59 -21.08
CA GLN A 21 -11.43 13.57 -19.63
C GLN A 21 -9.97 13.23 -19.29
N GLN A 22 -9.20 14.25 -19.01
CA GLN A 22 -7.80 14.13 -18.64
C GLN A 22 -7.74 13.36 -17.31
N ASN A 23 -6.99 12.25 -17.29
CA ASN A 23 -6.55 11.67 -16.04
C ASN A 23 -5.67 12.72 -15.37
N VAL A 24 -6.10 13.22 -14.22
CA VAL A 24 -5.37 14.25 -13.49
C VAL A 24 -4.73 13.60 -12.28
N SER A 25 -3.43 13.82 -12.15
CA SER A 25 -2.68 13.47 -10.95
C SER A 25 -2.01 14.71 -10.41
N GLU A 26 -2.20 14.99 -9.14
CA GLU A 26 -1.57 16.13 -8.47
C GLU A 26 -0.92 15.69 -7.16
N VAL A 27 0.23 16.27 -6.83
CA VAL A 27 0.84 16.11 -5.51
C VAL A 27 0.13 17.07 -4.57
N ILE A 28 -0.35 16.57 -3.44
CA ILE A 28 -1.09 17.35 -2.45
C ILE A 28 -0.44 17.24 -1.07
N SER A 29 -0.74 18.21 -0.20
CA SER A 29 -0.35 18.15 1.20
C SER A 29 -1.32 17.28 2.02
N PRO A 30 -0.88 16.72 3.17
CA PRO A 30 -1.73 15.86 4.01
C PRO A 30 -3.05 16.49 4.44
N ASP A 31 -3.09 17.79 4.66
CA ASP A 31 -4.28 18.58 5.03
C ASP A 31 -5.29 18.76 3.88
N GLN A 32 -4.90 18.46 2.66
CA GLN A 32 -5.77 18.51 1.47
C GLN A 32 -6.50 17.18 1.20
N ILE A 33 -6.26 16.15 2.01
CA ILE A 33 -7.01 14.89 1.91
C ILE A 33 -8.41 15.13 2.48
N THR A 34 -9.38 15.32 1.60
CA THR A 34 -10.79 15.34 1.98
C THR A 34 -11.36 13.93 1.80
N SER A 35 -11.55 13.20 2.90
CA SER A 35 -12.14 11.88 2.85
C SER A 35 -13.64 11.96 2.61
N GLU A 36 -14.14 11.38 1.53
CA GLU A 36 -15.51 10.93 1.51
C GLU A 36 -15.58 9.64 2.36
N ASN A 37 -15.82 9.80 3.64
CA ASN A 37 -16.46 8.86 4.58
C ASN A 37 -16.00 7.39 4.73
N VAL A 38 -14.88 6.94 4.16
CA VAL A 38 -14.39 5.57 4.37
C VAL A 38 -14.10 5.31 5.85
N PHE A 39 -13.67 6.33 6.58
CA PHE A 39 -13.28 6.22 7.99
C PHE A 39 -14.34 6.68 9.00
N GLU A 40 -15.57 7.00 8.57
CA GLU A 40 -16.65 7.35 9.51
C GLU A 40 -16.87 6.30 10.61
N ARG A 41 -16.61 5.03 10.27
CA ARG A 41 -16.67 3.90 11.21
C ARG A 41 -15.73 4.02 12.41
N LEU A 42 -14.65 4.80 12.27
CA LEU A 42 -13.73 5.07 13.37
C LEU A 42 -14.38 5.96 14.45
N GLY A 43 -15.37 6.80 14.07
CA GLY A 43 -15.94 7.77 15.00
C GLY A 43 -14.87 8.68 15.57
N ASP A 44 -14.75 8.73 16.89
CA ASP A 44 -13.71 9.52 17.57
C ASP A 44 -12.43 8.71 17.86
N LYS A 45 -12.35 7.45 17.40
CA LYS A 45 -11.12 6.65 17.51
C LYS A 45 -10.10 7.10 16.48
N SER A 46 -8.83 6.93 16.81
CA SER A 46 -7.71 7.06 15.90
C SER A 46 -6.83 5.82 16.00
N ILE A 47 -6.15 5.47 14.90
CA ILE A 47 -5.15 4.42 14.86
C ILE A 47 -3.80 5.09 14.72
N HIS A 48 -2.95 4.98 15.73
CA HIS A 48 -1.57 5.41 15.66
C HIS A 48 -0.75 4.31 15.00
N ALA A 49 -0.35 4.50 13.75
CA ALA A 49 0.34 3.49 12.95
C ALA A 49 1.79 3.85 12.67
N LEU A 50 2.66 2.84 12.80
CA LEU A 50 4.03 2.88 12.32
C LEU A 50 4.07 2.26 10.93
N ILE A 51 4.64 2.95 9.96
CA ILE A 51 4.86 2.46 8.60
C ILE A 51 6.35 2.28 8.37
N ILE A 52 6.76 1.14 7.82
CA ILE A 52 8.14 0.84 7.46
C ILE A 52 8.21 0.31 6.02
N ALA A 53 9.14 0.86 5.22
CA ALA A 53 9.35 0.55 3.82
C ALA A 53 10.81 0.77 3.40
N ASP A 54 11.33 -0.04 2.49
CA ASP A 54 12.55 0.20 1.71
C ASP A 54 13.79 0.55 2.57
N THR A 55 13.97 -0.13 3.68
CA THR A 55 15.12 0.09 4.56
C THR A 55 16.40 -0.59 4.07
N HIS A 56 16.27 -1.69 3.30
CA HIS A 56 17.36 -2.39 2.63
C HIS A 56 18.58 -2.70 3.52
N SER A 57 18.36 -3.10 4.77
CA SER A 57 19.38 -3.34 5.79
C SER A 57 20.15 -2.07 6.25
N HIS A 58 19.58 -0.90 6.03
CA HIS A 58 20.20 0.40 6.35
C HIS A 58 19.38 1.24 7.34
N LEU A 59 18.48 0.63 8.11
CA LEU A 59 17.71 1.34 9.13
C LEU A 59 18.66 1.90 10.22
N ASN A 60 18.61 3.21 10.45
CA ASN A 60 19.35 3.86 11.50
C ASN A 60 18.47 4.10 12.72
N GLU A 61 19.08 4.10 13.90
CA GLU A 61 18.36 4.35 15.17
C GLU A 61 17.72 5.75 15.20
N GLU A 62 18.36 6.72 14.58
CA GLU A 62 17.89 8.12 14.49
C GLU A 62 16.61 8.26 13.66
N GLU A 63 16.31 7.27 12.81
CA GLU A 63 15.08 7.23 11.98
C GLU A 63 13.89 6.64 12.74
N LEU A 64 14.14 6.02 13.89
CA LEU A 64 13.08 5.44 14.70
C LEU A 64 12.36 6.56 15.48
N PRO A 65 11.03 6.62 15.40
CA PRO A 65 10.26 7.66 16.08
C PRO A 65 10.46 7.65 17.58
N LYS A 66 10.70 8.83 18.16
CA LYS A 66 10.81 9.05 19.59
C LYS A 66 9.47 9.57 20.13
N THR A 67 8.56 8.66 20.42
CA THR A 67 7.23 9.00 20.94
C THR A 67 6.90 8.14 22.16
N ASP A 68 6.21 8.74 23.13
CA ASP A 68 5.63 8.02 24.27
C ASP A 68 4.21 7.50 23.97
N ILE A 69 3.65 7.87 22.81
CA ILE A 69 2.34 7.39 22.39
C ILE A 69 2.50 5.97 21.83
N PRO A 70 1.81 4.97 22.39
CA PRO A 70 1.85 3.62 21.86
C PRO A 70 1.32 3.55 20.43
N TYR A 71 1.94 2.69 19.64
CA TYR A 71 1.42 2.34 18.32
C TYR A 71 0.36 1.23 18.42
N ASP A 72 -0.72 1.38 17.69
CA ASP A 72 -1.78 0.38 17.55
C ASP A 72 -1.47 -0.61 16.42
N LEU A 73 -0.81 -0.15 15.38
CA LEU A 73 -0.62 -0.86 14.12
C LEU A 73 0.79 -0.66 13.56
N LEU A 74 1.41 -1.76 13.10
CA LEU A 74 2.58 -1.72 12.22
C LEU A 74 2.15 -2.11 10.80
N ILE A 75 2.50 -1.29 9.82
CA ILE A 75 2.29 -1.54 8.38
C ILE A 75 3.66 -1.72 7.72
N CYS A 76 3.91 -2.90 7.18
CA CYS A 76 5.13 -3.24 6.45
C CYS A 76 4.86 -3.18 4.95
N LEU A 77 5.63 -2.36 4.24
CA LEU A 77 5.46 -2.15 2.80
C LEU A 77 6.55 -2.83 1.95
N GLY A 78 7.38 -3.68 2.59
CA GLY A 78 8.40 -4.48 1.91
C GLY A 78 9.79 -3.83 1.83
N ASP A 79 10.73 -4.61 1.32
CA ASP A 79 12.15 -4.31 1.17
C ASP A 79 12.83 -3.94 2.50
N ILE A 80 12.57 -4.77 3.54
CA ILE A 80 13.06 -4.59 4.89
C ILE A 80 14.10 -5.67 5.18
N GLY A 81 15.34 -5.25 5.36
CA GLY A 81 16.43 -6.17 5.62
C GLY A 81 16.33 -6.89 6.98
N TRP A 82 16.93 -8.09 7.07
CA TRP A 82 16.91 -8.90 8.29
C TRP A 82 17.43 -8.15 9.53
N SER A 83 18.54 -7.44 9.40
CA SER A 83 19.11 -6.63 10.49
C SER A 83 18.17 -5.51 10.94
N ASP A 84 17.33 -5.00 10.03
CA ASP A 84 16.40 -3.92 10.33
C ASP A 84 15.21 -4.42 11.14
N TRP A 85 14.73 -5.65 10.84
CA TRP A 85 13.74 -6.33 11.67
C TRP A 85 14.24 -6.55 13.09
N GLN A 86 15.48 -7.06 13.25
CA GLN A 86 16.09 -7.26 14.56
C GLN A 86 16.25 -5.95 15.31
N ARG A 87 16.67 -4.88 14.64
CA ARG A 87 16.80 -3.55 15.22
C ARG A 87 15.45 -2.98 15.65
N LEU A 88 14.45 -3.00 14.77
CA LEU A 88 13.11 -2.49 15.07
C LEU A 88 12.54 -3.16 16.32
N PHE A 89 12.52 -4.48 16.36
CA PHE A 89 11.93 -5.24 17.45
C PHE A 89 12.84 -5.41 18.69
N SER A 90 14.03 -4.82 18.70
CA SER A 90 14.82 -4.66 19.93
C SER A 90 14.23 -3.61 20.86
N TYR A 91 13.41 -2.69 20.34
CA TYR A 91 12.74 -1.65 21.12
C TYR A 91 11.37 -2.11 21.62
N PRO A 92 11.11 -2.03 22.95
CA PRO A 92 9.84 -2.49 23.52
C PRO A 92 8.59 -1.85 22.89
N GLN A 93 8.65 -0.56 22.55
CA GLN A 93 7.52 0.16 21.96
C GLN A 93 7.10 -0.42 20.60
N PHE A 94 8.04 -0.95 19.79
CA PHE A 94 7.70 -1.56 18.50
C PHE A 94 7.41 -3.06 18.64
N LYS A 95 8.11 -3.73 19.57
CA LYS A 95 7.85 -5.13 19.90
C LYS A 95 6.40 -5.36 20.33
N ASN A 96 5.86 -4.45 21.14
CA ASN A 96 4.54 -4.56 21.76
C ASN A 96 3.38 -4.04 20.88
N ILE A 97 3.62 -3.60 19.65
CA ILE A 97 2.54 -3.22 18.73
C ILE A 97 1.60 -4.42 18.56
N PRO A 98 0.29 -4.28 18.87
CA PRO A 98 -0.62 -5.42 18.90
C PRO A 98 -0.94 -5.98 17.52
N TYR A 99 -1.08 -5.12 16.52
CA TYR A 99 -1.42 -5.52 15.15
C TYR A 99 -0.25 -5.24 14.21
N LYS A 100 0.13 -6.24 13.43
CA LYS A 100 1.19 -6.15 12.42
C LYS A 100 0.68 -6.74 11.11
N ILE A 101 0.61 -5.93 10.08
CA ILE A 101 0.16 -6.31 8.73
C ILE A 101 1.21 -5.90 7.71
N GLY A 102 1.23 -6.55 6.55
CA GLY A 102 2.18 -6.11 5.53
C GLY A 102 2.10 -6.87 4.23
N VAL A 103 2.97 -6.42 3.33
CA VAL A 103 3.31 -7.10 2.08
C VAL A 103 4.83 -7.12 1.94
N VAL A 104 5.38 -8.15 1.33
CA VAL A 104 6.81 -8.22 1.00
C VAL A 104 7.11 -7.43 -0.27
N GLY A 105 8.33 -6.89 -0.35
CA GLY A 105 8.85 -6.19 -1.51
C GLY A 105 9.57 -7.12 -2.49
N ASN A 106 10.22 -6.54 -3.47
CA ASN A 106 10.92 -7.30 -4.51
C ASN A 106 12.35 -7.74 -4.10
N HIS A 107 12.86 -7.22 -2.99
CA HIS A 107 14.15 -7.63 -2.41
C HIS A 107 13.98 -8.50 -1.16
N ASP A 108 12.77 -8.78 -0.74
CA ASP A 108 12.47 -9.66 0.39
C ASP A 108 12.41 -11.14 -0.03
N SER A 109 12.24 -12.03 0.94
CA SER A 109 11.77 -13.40 0.74
C SER A 109 10.34 -13.39 0.13
N ASN A 110 9.89 -14.55 -0.37
CA ASN A 110 8.58 -14.64 -1.03
C ASN A 110 7.37 -14.32 -0.11
N ASP A 111 7.57 -14.44 1.20
CA ASP A 111 6.54 -14.20 2.23
C ASP A 111 7.21 -13.88 3.58
N PHE A 112 6.40 -13.70 4.62
CA PHE A 112 6.86 -13.42 5.98
C PHE A 112 7.22 -14.66 6.81
N SER A 113 7.31 -15.87 6.25
CA SER A 113 7.47 -17.10 7.03
C SER A 113 8.72 -17.09 7.90
N GLU A 114 9.87 -16.71 7.34
CA GLU A 114 11.15 -16.69 8.04
C GLU A 114 11.16 -15.66 9.18
N ILE A 115 10.71 -14.41 8.88
CA ILE A 115 10.64 -13.38 9.91
C ILE A 115 9.61 -13.72 10.98
N ASN A 116 8.48 -14.30 10.63
CA ASN A 116 7.43 -14.69 11.56
C ASN A 116 7.89 -15.81 12.51
N GLN A 117 8.68 -16.74 12.03
CA GLN A 117 9.31 -17.74 12.89
C GLN A 117 10.20 -17.06 13.93
N TRP A 118 11.08 -16.15 13.51
CA TRP A 118 11.96 -15.42 14.42
C TRP A 118 11.16 -14.55 15.41
N LEU A 119 10.08 -13.87 14.95
CA LEU A 119 9.21 -13.08 15.82
C LEU A 119 8.60 -13.95 16.94
N GLN A 120 8.08 -15.13 16.60
CA GLN A 120 7.50 -16.06 17.56
C GLN A 120 8.54 -16.56 18.59
N GLU A 121 9.76 -16.89 18.14
CA GLU A 121 10.86 -17.27 19.03
C GLU A 121 11.25 -16.15 20.01
N ASN A 122 10.98 -14.89 19.64
CA ASN A 122 11.25 -13.71 20.47
C ASN A 122 10.00 -13.17 21.19
N ASN A 123 8.89 -13.93 21.24
CA ASN A 123 7.62 -13.56 21.85
C ASN A 123 7.04 -12.25 21.27
N VAL A 124 7.13 -12.09 19.96
CA VAL A 124 6.51 -10.97 19.21
C VAL A 124 5.36 -11.54 18.37
N THR A 125 4.25 -10.81 18.29
CA THR A 125 3.14 -11.18 17.39
C THR A 125 3.60 -11.19 15.94
N PRO A 126 3.20 -12.20 15.14
CA PRO A 126 3.60 -12.30 13.74
C PRO A 126 2.99 -11.20 12.89
N ILE A 127 3.60 -10.97 11.73
CA ILE A 127 3.08 -10.09 10.69
C ILE A 127 2.07 -10.90 9.86
N ILE A 128 0.88 -10.31 9.65
CA ILE A 128 -0.15 -10.88 8.78
C ILE A 128 0.17 -10.48 7.35
N ASP A 129 0.43 -11.48 6.49
CA ASP A 129 0.64 -11.26 5.05
C ASP A 129 -0.69 -10.95 4.37
N LEU A 130 -0.76 -9.80 3.71
CA LEU A 130 -1.97 -9.34 3.01
C LEU A 130 -1.94 -9.61 1.50
N HIS A 131 -0.89 -10.25 0.98
CA HIS A 131 -0.85 -10.54 -0.45
C HIS A 131 -2.05 -11.40 -0.89
N ASN A 132 -2.88 -10.86 -1.81
CA ASN A 132 -4.12 -11.48 -2.27
C ASN A 132 -5.09 -11.86 -1.13
N ALA A 133 -5.07 -11.08 -0.06
CA ALA A 133 -5.88 -11.31 1.15
C ALA A 133 -6.37 -9.99 1.73
N SER A 134 -7.27 -10.08 2.70
CA SER A 134 -7.70 -8.94 3.50
C SER A 134 -7.69 -9.28 4.99
N TYR A 135 -7.54 -8.24 5.80
CA TYR A 135 -7.61 -8.32 7.25
C TYR A 135 -8.45 -7.19 7.81
N THR A 136 -9.42 -7.53 8.63
CA THR A 136 -10.20 -6.55 9.38
C THR A 136 -9.53 -6.29 10.71
N LEU A 137 -9.18 -5.03 10.98
CA LEU A 137 -8.62 -4.62 12.25
C LEU A 137 -9.74 -4.64 13.32
N PRO A 138 -9.73 -5.57 14.30
CA PRO A 138 -10.93 -5.90 15.08
C PRO A 138 -11.48 -4.71 15.87
N ASP A 139 -10.61 -3.94 16.53
CA ASP A 139 -11.02 -2.84 17.40
C ASP A 139 -11.53 -1.61 16.65
N TYR A 140 -11.28 -1.55 15.35
CA TYR A 140 -11.53 -0.39 14.50
C TYR A 140 -12.50 -0.68 13.35
N ASN A 141 -12.77 -1.95 13.07
CA ASN A 141 -13.59 -2.40 11.94
C ASN A 141 -13.14 -1.79 10.60
N LEU A 142 -11.82 -1.60 10.45
CA LEU A 142 -11.17 -1.10 9.24
C LEU A 142 -10.53 -2.26 8.49
N ILE A 143 -10.76 -2.34 7.19
CA ILE A 143 -10.34 -3.46 6.36
C ILE A 143 -9.15 -3.05 5.51
N PHE A 144 -8.07 -3.83 5.60
CA PHE A 144 -6.88 -3.71 4.77
C PHE A 144 -6.79 -4.88 3.80
N ALA A 145 -6.30 -4.64 2.58
CA ALA A 145 -5.92 -5.68 1.62
C ALA A 145 -4.54 -5.37 1.04
N GLY A 146 -3.91 -6.33 0.35
CA GLY A 146 -2.54 -6.07 -0.12
C GLY A 146 -2.13 -6.78 -1.41
N ILE A 147 -1.19 -6.13 -2.13
CA ILE A 147 -0.48 -6.69 -3.29
C ILE A 147 1.02 -6.53 -3.07
N LYS A 148 1.75 -7.66 -3.00
CA LYS A 148 3.19 -7.71 -2.80
C LYS A 148 3.98 -7.36 -4.05
N ALA A 149 5.31 -7.26 -3.91
CA ALA A 149 6.28 -7.18 -4.99
C ALA A 149 6.16 -5.93 -5.88
N SER A 150 6.94 -5.89 -6.93
CA SER A 150 6.89 -4.84 -7.96
C SER A 150 6.68 -5.44 -9.34
N VAL A 151 6.58 -4.57 -10.35
CA VAL A 151 6.48 -4.99 -11.74
C VAL A 151 7.70 -5.83 -12.15
N LYS A 152 7.47 -6.81 -13.00
CA LYS A 152 8.53 -7.69 -13.51
C LYS A 152 9.49 -6.93 -14.45
N TYR A 153 10.64 -6.54 -13.92
CA TYR A 153 11.72 -5.87 -14.66
C TYR A 153 12.93 -6.78 -14.94
N LYS A 154 12.93 -8.00 -14.37
CA LYS A 154 13.92 -9.06 -14.57
C LYS A 154 13.25 -10.43 -14.39
N ASN A 155 13.97 -11.52 -14.70
CA ASN A 155 13.49 -12.87 -14.40
C ASN A 155 13.72 -13.19 -12.93
N ASP A 156 12.69 -12.97 -12.14
CA ASP A 156 12.68 -13.23 -10.70
C ASP A 156 11.26 -13.67 -10.29
N SER A 157 11.17 -14.64 -9.37
CA SER A 157 9.89 -15.18 -8.89
C SER A 157 9.14 -14.21 -7.97
N ASN A 158 9.87 -13.26 -7.36
CA ASN A 158 9.30 -12.26 -6.47
C ASN A 158 8.94 -10.96 -7.19
N LEU A 159 8.51 -11.09 -8.46
CA LEU A 159 8.03 -9.98 -9.29
C LEU A 159 6.74 -10.38 -9.98
N LEU A 160 5.86 -9.42 -10.23
CA LEU A 160 4.57 -9.64 -10.89
C LEU A 160 4.58 -9.07 -12.31
N THR A 161 4.07 -9.83 -13.27
CA THR A 161 3.69 -9.24 -14.56
C THR A 161 2.45 -8.37 -14.37
N GLN A 162 2.18 -7.47 -15.32
CA GLN A 162 0.97 -6.64 -15.29
C GLN A 162 -0.29 -7.52 -15.27
N LYS A 163 -0.26 -8.61 -16.04
CA LYS A 163 -1.36 -9.58 -16.08
C LYS A 163 -1.56 -10.27 -14.75
N GLN A 164 -0.49 -10.74 -14.08
CA GLN A 164 -0.60 -11.37 -12.77
C GLN A 164 -1.19 -10.41 -11.73
N ALA A 165 -0.71 -9.15 -11.69
CA ALA A 165 -1.24 -8.14 -10.79
C ALA A 165 -2.71 -7.82 -11.07
N TYR A 166 -3.10 -7.77 -12.35
CA TYR A 166 -4.47 -7.59 -12.77
C TYR A 166 -5.35 -8.77 -12.30
N ASP A 167 -4.94 -10.01 -12.57
CA ASP A 167 -5.70 -11.21 -12.20
C ASP A 167 -5.88 -11.32 -10.67
N ILE A 168 -4.87 -10.93 -9.89
CA ILE A 168 -4.95 -10.82 -8.43
C ILE A 168 -6.01 -9.78 -8.05
N SER A 169 -5.95 -8.58 -8.61
CA SER A 169 -6.89 -7.49 -8.29
C SER A 169 -8.35 -7.84 -8.59
N GLU A 170 -8.58 -8.71 -9.59
CA GLU A 170 -9.92 -9.18 -9.94
C GLU A 170 -10.54 -10.11 -8.89
N GLN A 171 -9.71 -10.81 -8.12
CA GLN A 171 -10.13 -11.83 -7.16
C GLN A 171 -10.10 -11.34 -5.71
N MET A 172 -9.36 -10.27 -5.43
CA MET A 172 -9.18 -9.76 -4.09
C MET A 172 -10.48 -9.29 -3.44
N PRO A 173 -10.67 -9.54 -2.13
CA PRO A 173 -11.78 -9.00 -1.37
C PRO A 173 -11.71 -7.48 -1.28
N LYS A 174 -12.86 -6.83 -1.05
CA LYS A 174 -12.93 -5.38 -0.84
C LYS A 174 -12.21 -4.97 0.44
N ALA A 175 -11.59 -3.80 0.40
CA ALA A 175 -10.97 -3.19 1.57
C ALA A 175 -11.15 -1.66 1.55
N ASP A 176 -10.90 -1.05 2.69
CA ASP A 176 -10.92 0.41 2.88
C ASP A 176 -9.59 1.02 2.46
N ILE A 177 -8.51 0.31 2.74
CA ILE A 177 -7.14 0.70 2.44
C ILE A 177 -6.46 -0.46 1.72
N LEU A 178 -5.85 -0.16 0.58
CA LEU A 178 -4.96 -1.09 -0.12
C LEU A 178 -3.51 -0.77 0.27
N ILE A 179 -2.77 -1.76 0.79
CA ILE A 179 -1.34 -1.65 0.98
C ILE A 179 -0.60 -2.42 -0.10
N THR A 180 0.42 -1.81 -0.68
CA THR A 180 1.20 -2.45 -1.75
C THR A 180 2.69 -2.15 -1.56
N HIS A 181 3.55 -2.97 -2.18
CA HIS A 181 4.94 -2.55 -2.26
C HIS A 181 5.11 -1.56 -3.41
N SER A 182 4.62 -1.89 -4.61
CA SER A 182 4.72 -1.05 -5.80
C SER A 182 3.67 0.07 -5.84
N ASN A 183 3.97 1.12 -6.58
CA ASN A 183 3.05 2.20 -6.93
C ASN A 183 1.99 1.77 -7.96
N PRO A 184 0.84 2.47 -8.05
CA PRO A 184 -0.15 2.23 -9.10
C PRO A 184 0.36 2.69 -10.47
N LYS A 185 0.00 1.95 -11.52
CA LYS A 185 0.15 2.35 -12.92
C LYS A 185 -1.21 2.81 -13.44
N LEU A 186 -1.33 4.06 -13.85
CA LEU A 186 -2.63 4.66 -14.21
C LEU A 186 -3.12 4.22 -15.61
N GLU A 187 -2.20 3.92 -16.50
CA GLU A 187 -2.52 3.46 -17.84
C GLU A 187 -2.87 1.97 -17.84
N TYR A 188 -3.93 1.63 -18.58
CA TYR A 188 -4.33 0.24 -18.78
C TYR A 188 -3.20 -0.59 -19.38
N ASP A 189 -2.84 -1.66 -18.67
CA ASP A 189 -1.79 -2.57 -19.08
C ASP A 189 -2.00 -3.94 -18.43
N ILE A 190 -2.05 -4.98 -19.25
CA ILE A 190 -2.17 -6.39 -18.82
C ILE A 190 -1.16 -7.29 -19.56
N GLU A 191 -0.04 -6.73 -19.96
CA GLU A 191 0.99 -7.49 -20.69
C GLU A 191 1.79 -8.39 -19.74
N ASP A 192 2.26 -9.53 -20.23
CA ASP A 192 3.13 -10.47 -19.52
C ASP A 192 4.64 -10.17 -19.74
N GLY A 193 4.96 -8.98 -20.22
CA GLY A 193 6.32 -8.57 -20.56
C GLY A 193 7.24 -8.31 -19.36
N ILE A 194 8.53 -8.12 -19.68
CA ILE A 194 9.52 -7.57 -18.74
C ILE A 194 9.61 -6.07 -19.01
N TYR A 195 9.47 -5.27 -17.96
CA TYR A 195 9.52 -3.82 -18.04
C TYR A 195 10.95 -3.29 -17.88
N PRO A 196 11.35 -2.27 -18.63
CA PRO A 196 12.69 -1.70 -18.52
C PRO A 196 12.90 -0.91 -17.22
N ASN A 197 11.80 -0.48 -16.57
CA ASN A 197 11.80 0.32 -15.34
C ASN A 197 11.12 -0.43 -14.20
N ALA A 198 11.85 -0.67 -13.12
CA ALA A 198 11.32 -1.31 -11.90
C ALA A 198 10.17 -0.50 -11.26
N HIS A 199 10.18 0.83 -11.40
CA HIS A 199 9.18 1.74 -10.84
C HIS A 199 8.03 2.07 -11.81
N ALA A 200 7.82 1.24 -12.84
CA ALA A 200 6.73 1.46 -13.81
C ALA A 200 5.31 1.32 -13.18
N GLY A 201 5.23 0.78 -11.99
CA GLY A 201 3.98 0.54 -11.28
C GLY A 201 3.21 -0.68 -11.79
N LEU A 202 2.15 -1.03 -11.08
CA LEU A 202 1.28 -2.16 -11.41
C LEU A 202 -0.14 -1.67 -11.71
N TYR A 203 -0.65 -1.97 -12.91
CA TYR A 203 -2.03 -1.62 -13.29
C TYR A 203 -3.07 -2.33 -12.42
N GLY A 204 -2.78 -3.54 -11.95
CA GLY A 204 -3.65 -4.26 -11.01
C GLY A 204 -3.99 -3.46 -9.75
N ILE A 205 -3.08 -2.58 -9.27
CA ILE A 205 -3.35 -1.68 -8.14
C ILE A 205 -4.44 -0.68 -8.54
N THR A 206 -4.29 0.00 -9.66
CA THR A 206 -5.28 0.96 -10.18
C THR A 206 -6.63 0.29 -10.45
N ASN A 207 -6.61 -0.91 -11.06
CA ASN A 207 -7.82 -1.69 -11.29
C ASN A 207 -8.56 -2.01 -9.99
N TYR A 208 -7.81 -2.43 -8.95
CA TYR A 208 -8.39 -2.69 -7.63
C TYR A 208 -9.06 -1.45 -7.03
N MET A 209 -8.36 -0.30 -7.08
CA MET A 209 -8.84 0.97 -6.52
C MET A 209 -10.17 1.39 -7.16
N ILE A 210 -10.25 1.33 -8.49
CA ILE A 210 -11.46 1.68 -9.25
C ILE A 210 -12.58 0.67 -9.02
N LYS A 211 -12.30 -0.62 -9.20
CA LYS A 211 -13.29 -1.70 -9.11
C LYS A 211 -13.96 -1.78 -7.74
N ASN A 212 -13.20 -1.58 -6.69
CA ASN A 212 -13.66 -1.72 -5.31
C ASN A 212 -14.05 -0.39 -4.66
N HIS A 213 -13.91 0.74 -5.37
CA HIS A 213 -14.05 2.09 -4.82
C HIS A 213 -13.17 2.28 -3.57
N CYS A 214 -11.97 1.71 -3.60
CA CYS A 214 -10.99 1.85 -2.53
C CYS A 214 -10.35 3.23 -2.63
N THR A 215 -10.38 4.01 -1.55
CA THR A 215 -9.98 5.41 -1.61
C THR A 215 -8.48 5.61 -1.38
N TYR A 216 -7.82 4.71 -0.66
CA TYR A 216 -6.43 4.89 -0.24
C TYR A 216 -5.56 3.72 -0.67
N ASN A 217 -4.46 4.03 -1.37
CA ASN A 217 -3.34 3.12 -1.59
C ASN A 217 -2.12 3.63 -0.83
N ILE A 218 -1.54 2.78 0.01
CA ILE A 218 -0.32 3.05 0.76
C ILE A 218 0.77 2.14 0.20
N HIS A 219 1.91 2.69 -0.23
CA HIS A 219 2.97 1.91 -0.85
C HIS A 219 4.39 2.41 -0.52
N GLY A 220 5.40 1.58 -0.82
CA GLY A 220 6.83 1.87 -0.79
C GLY A 220 7.45 1.96 -2.18
N HIS A 221 8.59 1.31 -2.39
CA HIS A 221 9.28 1.00 -3.64
C HIS A 221 9.93 2.19 -4.39
N VAL A 222 9.27 3.33 -4.46
CA VAL A 222 9.79 4.49 -5.22
C VAL A 222 10.82 5.32 -4.46
N HIS A 223 11.08 4.98 -3.19
CA HIS A 223 12.03 5.63 -2.29
C HIS A 223 11.79 7.14 -2.08
N GLU A 224 10.54 7.56 -2.20
CA GLU A 224 10.11 8.94 -2.00
C GLU A 224 8.89 9.01 -1.09
N LYS A 225 8.72 10.12 -0.37
CA LYS A 225 7.50 10.40 0.41
C LYS A 225 6.66 11.44 -0.31
N TYR A 226 5.45 11.07 -0.69
CA TYR A 226 4.49 11.99 -1.29
C TYR A 226 3.05 11.52 -1.09
N ILE A 227 2.12 12.43 -1.34
CA ILE A 227 0.70 12.13 -1.51
C ILE A 227 0.27 12.66 -2.87
N LYS A 228 -0.35 11.79 -3.66
CA LYS A 228 -0.97 12.16 -4.93
C LYS A 228 -2.45 11.86 -4.91
N LYS A 229 -3.22 12.76 -5.48
CA LYS A 229 -4.64 12.58 -5.74
C LYS A 229 -4.82 12.23 -7.22
N HIS A 230 -5.47 11.12 -7.49
CA HIS A 230 -5.78 10.68 -8.84
C HIS A 230 -7.27 10.79 -9.09
N LYS A 231 -7.62 11.33 -10.24
CA LYS A 231 -8.99 11.36 -10.74
C LYS A 231 -9.05 10.61 -12.07
N LEU A 232 -9.68 9.45 -12.06
CA LEU A 232 -9.87 8.60 -13.22
C LEU A 232 -11.37 8.47 -13.50
N ASN A 233 -11.87 9.16 -14.51
CA ASN A 233 -13.30 9.31 -14.78
C ASN A 233 -14.04 9.95 -13.59
N SER A 234 -14.94 9.17 -12.94
CA SER A 234 -15.67 9.59 -11.74
C SER A 234 -14.99 9.19 -10.44
N ASP A 235 -13.99 8.31 -10.51
CA ASP A 235 -13.35 7.77 -9.34
C ASP A 235 -12.18 8.64 -8.90
N VAL A 236 -12.06 8.82 -7.58
CA VAL A 236 -10.95 9.54 -6.95
C VAL A 236 -10.30 8.60 -5.96
N PHE A 237 -8.98 8.50 -6.00
CA PHE A 237 -8.23 7.83 -4.96
C PHE A 237 -6.92 8.56 -4.63
N TYR A 238 -6.39 8.27 -3.46
CA TYR A 238 -5.17 8.85 -2.94
C TYR A 238 -4.07 7.80 -2.92
N GLU A 239 -2.94 8.14 -3.52
CA GLU A 239 -1.69 7.38 -3.50
C GLU A 239 -0.77 8.00 -2.45
N LEU A 240 -0.43 7.22 -1.42
CA LEU A 240 0.46 7.63 -0.34
C LEU A 240 1.74 6.80 -0.41
N SER A 241 2.82 7.44 -0.80
CA SER A 241 4.14 6.82 -0.86
C SER A 241 4.92 7.04 0.42
N PHE A 242 5.51 5.98 0.93
CA PHE A 242 6.33 5.98 2.13
C PHE A 242 7.74 5.47 1.83
N TYR A 243 8.69 6.03 2.53
CA TYR A 243 10.09 5.63 2.47
C TYR A 243 10.69 5.64 3.87
N ARG A 244 11.39 4.57 4.26
CA ARG A 244 12.01 4.35 5.56
C ARG A 244 10.93 4.19 6.64
N VAL A 245 11.00 4.98 7.69
CA VAL A 245 10.06 4.90 8.81
C VAL A 245 9.20 6.16 8.86
N SER A 246 7.92 6.00 9.17
CA SER A 246 6.98 7.11 9.30
C SER A 246 5.91 6.78 10.32
N SER A 247 5.51 7.79 11.09
CA SER A 247 4.34 7.72 11.97
C SER A 247 3.15 8.39 11.30
N VAL A 248 1.99 7.76 11.38
CA VAL A 248 0.74 8.33 10.87
C VAL A 248 -0.40 8.12 11.86
N ASN A 249 -1.38 9.01 11.82
CA ASN A 249 -2.69 8.78 12.44
C ASN A 249 -3.73 8.52 11.34
N ILE A 250 -4.46 7.42 11.47
CA ILE A 250 -5.64 7.12 10.67
C ILE A 250 -6.86 7.50 11.51
N THR A 251 -7.61 8.50 11.05
CA THR A 251 -8.76 9.07 11.75
C THR A 251 -9.98 9.09 10.85
N LYS A 252 -11.15 9.44 11.35
CA LYS A 252 -12.34 9.67 10.53
C LYS A 252 -12.14 10.71 9.41
N ASN A 253 -11.13 11.58 9.54
CA ASN A 253 -10.83 12.63 8.57
C ASN A 253 -9.77 12.20 7.54
N GLY A 254 -9.25 10.98 7.60
CA GLY A 254 -8.24 10.46 6.68
C GLY A 254 -6.94 10.03 7.36
N ILE A 255 -5.90 9.87 6.57
CA ILE A 255 -4.56 9.48 7.01
C ILE A 255 -3.70 10.74 7.11
N ILE A 256 -3.20 11.01 8.31
CA ILE A 256 -2.45 12.22 8.64
C ILE A 256 -1.02 11.81 9.02
N TYR A 257 -0.02 12.36 8.34
CA TYR A 257 1.37 12.22 8.76
C TYR A 257 1.59 12.94 10.08
N LEU A 258 2.26 12.27 11.01
CA LEU A 258 2.77 12.92 12.20
C LEU A 258 4.17 13.46 11.86
N GLU A 259 4.31 14.78 11.88
CA GLU A 259 5.65 15.39 11.80
C GLU A 259 6.42 14.97 13.05
N GLU A 260 7.54 14.28 12.84
CA GLU A 260 8.48 14.03 13.92
C GLU A 260 9.09 15.37 14.32
N ASN A 261 8.86 15.77 15.56
CA ASN A 261 9.65 16.83 16.18
C ASN A 261 11.11 16.33 16.23
N ARG A 262 11.90 16.72 15.22
CA ARG A 262 13.34 16.45 15.13
C ARG A 262 14.13 17.30 16.12
#